data_a02168c7fc6e92dae4a855aab89c1b8c
#
_entry.id   a02168c7fc6e92dae4a855aab89c1b8c
#
_cell.length_a   1.000
_cell.length_b   1.000
_cell.length_c   1.000
_cell.angle_alpha   90.00
_cell.angle_beta   90.00
_cell.angle_gamma   90.00
#
_symmetry.space_group_name_H-M   'P 1'
#
loop_
_entity.id
_entity.type
_entity.pdbx_description
1 polymer ?
#
loop_
_entity_poly.entity_id
_entity_poly.type
_entity_poly.pdbx_seq_one_letter_code
_entity_poly.pdbx_strand_id
1 'polypeptide(L)'
;MLNLSDLGFIRCVKESQTSSVFQVSLQGRLCLMKVSVAYVRLKERGLCQQGIVPDFYGVIDQLDPMQWQPHLNKFLKDKHRPNAILLEFFPHLKQIGLETYTEDRAAALLSIIQQIHEAGICHCDPYPRNIMVQPETDRVLWIDFDRAQTVSDESITDRHHSWMEDDTLMTAELLDFLAFLVSFCRQYLLPPDLRGR
;
A
#
# COMPACT_ATOMS: atom_id res chain seq x y z
N MET A 1 -15.47 -18.85 1.54
CA MET A 1 -15.21 -18.43 2.94
C MET A 1 -13.82 -18.98 3.31
N LEU A 2 -12.91 -18.15 3.80
CA LEU A 2 -11.56 -18.60 4.19
C LEU A 2 -11.64 -19.49 5.45
N ASN A 3 -10.95 -20.63 5.42
CA ASN A 3 -10.89 -21.50 6.59
C ASN A 3 -9.76 -21.03 7.51
N LEU A 4 -10.10 -20.54 8.69
CA LEU A 4 -9.13 -19.99 9.66
C LEU A 4 -8.17 -21.05 10.24
N SER A 5 -8.52 -22.34 10.17
CA SER A 5 -7.61 -23.40 10.61
C SER A 5 -6.33 -23.49 9.79
N ASP A 6 -6.35 -22.96 8.57
CA ASP A 6 -5.22 -22.99 7.63
C ASP A 6 -4.33 -21.75 7.74
N LEU A 7 -4.64 -20.83 8.67
CA LEU A 7 -3.91 -19.59 8.89
C LEU A 7 -2.81 -19.78 9.95
N GLY A 8 -1.57 -19.60 9.56
CA GLY A 8 -0.40 -19.61 10.45
C GLY A 8 0.26 -18.25 10.57
N PHE A 9 0.43 -17.74 11.81
CA PHE A 9 1.19 -16.52 12.05
C PHE A 9 2.69 -16.78 11.95
N ILE A 10 3.41 -15.92 11.24
CA ILE A 10 4.88 -16.03 11.04
C ILE A 10 5.58 -14.95 11.87
N ARG A 11 5.25 -13.67 11.65
CA ARG A 11 5.83 -12.55 12.40
C ARG A 11 4.97 -11.30 12.30
N CYS A 12 5.10 -10.38 13.26
CA CYS A 12 4.62 -9.02 13.13
C CYS A 12 5.55 -8.23 12.20
N VAL A 13 4.98 -7.56 11.19
CA VAL A 13 5.72 -6.73 10.22
C VAL A 13 5.70 -5.28 10.64
N LYS A 14 4.54 -4.79 11.10
CA LYS A 14 4.34 -3.41 11.54
C LYS A 14 3.30 -3.39 12.66
N GLU A 15 3.55 -2.59 13.67
CA GLU A 15 2.62 -2.36 14.78
C GLU A 15 2.47 -0.88 15.07
N SER A 16 1.24 -0.44 15.29
CA SER A 16 0.88 0.92 15.72
C SER A 16 -0.16 0.86 16.84
N GLN A 17 -0.58 2.01 17.37
CA GLN A 17 -1.60 2.05 18.41
C GLN A 17 -2.97 1.52 17.94
N THR A 18 -3.27 1.68 16.64
CA THR A 18 -4.59 1.40 16.07
C THR A 18 -4.60 0.25 15.07
N SER A 19 -3.45 -0.23 14.59
CA SER A 19 -3.37 -1.30 13.61
C SER A 19 -2.17 -2.21 13.82
N SER A 20 -2.26 -3.45 13.34
CA SER A 20 -1.13 -4.37 13.22
C SER A 20 -1.14 -5.04 11.86
N VAL A 21 0.06 -5.21 11.31
CA VAL A 21 0.29 -5.93 10.06
C VAL A 21 1.12 -7.17 10.38
N PHE A 22 0.63 -8.34 10.01
CA PHE A 22 1.30 -9.61 10.24
C PHE A 22 1.64 -10.27 8.91
N GLN A 23 2.81 -10.88 8.85
CA GLN A 23 3.10 -11.89 7.85
C GLN A 23 2.49 -13.20 8.32
N VAL A 24 1.66 -13.80 7.48
CA VAL A 24 0.95 -15.04 7.77
C VAL A 24 1.14 -16.01 6.62
N SER A 25 0.91 -17.30 6.89
CA SER A 25 0.77 -18.34 5.88
C SER A 25 -0.68 -18.77 5.80
N LEU A 26 -1.24 -18.83 4.59
CA LEU A 26 -2.56 -19.39 4.32
C LEU A 26 -2.39 -20.50 3.28
N GLN A 27 -2.64 -21.74 3.67
CA GLN A 27 -2.45 -22.91 2.79
C GLN A 27 -1.07 -22.96 2.10
N GLY A 28 -0.01 -22.62 2.86
CA GLY A 28 1.37 -22.57 2.37
C GLY A 28 1.74 -21.30 1.57
N ARG A 29 0.79 -20.40 1.31
CA ARG A 29 1.03 -19.14 0.63
C ARG A 29 1.33 -18.03 1.64
N LEU A 30 2.38 -17.25 1.40
CA LEU A 30 2.70 -16.09 2.23
C LEU A 30 1.74 -14.93 1.93
N CYS A 31 1.17 -14.35 3.00
CA CYS A 31 0.21 -13.27 2.94
C CYS A 31 0.54 -12.18 3.98
N LEU A 32 0.02 -10.99 3.78
CA LEU A 32 -0.10 -9.98 4.83
C LEU A 32 -1.53 -9.95 5.36
N MET A 33 -1.68 -9.86 6.66
CA MET A 33 -2.96 -9.72 7.35
C MET A 33 -3.07 -8.32 7.96
N LYS A 34 -4.11 -7.56 7.57
CA LYS A 34 -4.38 -6.19 8.02
C LYS A 34 -5.88 -5.89 7.99
N VAL A 35 -6.33 -4.81 8.62
CA VAL A 35 -7.75 -4.35 8.57
C VAL A 35 -7.89 -3.18 7.60
N SER A 36 -8.74 -3.28 6.55
CA SER A 36 -9.09 -2.18 5.63
C SER A 36 -10.29 -2.54 4.72
N VAL A 37 -11.09 -1.55 4.32
CA VAL A 37 -12.28 -1.71 3.43
C VAL A 37 -11.93 -1.40 1.97
N ALA A 38 -10.98 -0.51 1.71
CA ALA A 38 -10.63 -0.04 0.36
C ALA A 38 -10.19 -1.18 -0.58
N TYR A 39 -9.53 -2.23 -0.06
CA TYR A 39 -9.03 -3.34 -0.88
C TYR A 39 -10.13 -4.17 -1.56
N VAL A 40 -11.33 -4.24 -0.98
CA VAL A 40 -12.48 -4.89 -1.65
C VAL A 40 -12.76 -4.17 -2.97
N ARG A 41 -12.87 -2.84 -2.93
CA ARG A 41 -13.15 -2.03 -4.12
C ARG A 41 -12.01 -2.04 -5.13
N LEU A 42 -10.75 -1.98 -4.68
CA LEU A 42 -9.58 -2.12 -5.55
C LEU A 42 -9.62 -3.44 -6.34
N LYS A 43 -10.02 -4.53 -5.68
CA LYS A 43 -10.19 -5.85 -6.32
C LYS A 43 -11.33 -5.86 -7.32
N GLU A 44 -12.50 -5.33 -6.95
CA GLU A 44 -13.68 -5.26 -7.81
C GLU A 44 -13.43 -4.42 -9.07
N ARG A 45 -12.63 -3.36 -8.96
CA ARG A 45 -12.24 -2.49 -10.08
C ARG A 45 -11.04 -3.00 -10.87
N GLY A 46 -10.49 -4.17 -10.53
CA GLY A 46 -9.42 -4.82 -11.28
C GLY A 46 -8.00 -4.30 -11.03
N LEU A 47 -7.78 -3.39 -10.07
CA LEU A 47 -6.46 -2.81 -9.81
C LEU A 47 -5.49 -3.81 -9.18
N CYS A 48 -6.01 -4.76 -8.38
CA CYS A 48 -5.22 -5.85 -7.83
C CYS A 48 -4.64 -6.75 -8.94
N GLN A 49 -5.45 -7.09 -9.95
CA GLN A 49 -5.04 -7.93 -11.08
C GLN A 49 -4.00 -7.25 -11.97
N GLN A 50 -4.02 -5.91 -12.05
CA GLN A 50 -3.04 -5.12 -12.78
C GLN A 50 -1.69 -5.05 -12.05
N GLY A 51 -1.65 -5.44 -10.78
CA GLY A 51 -0.44 -5.45 -9.98
C GLY A 51 0.05 -4.07 -9.51
N ILE A 52 -0.79 -3.06 -9.57
CA ILE A 52 -0.49 -1.67 -9.16
C ILE A 52 -0.79 -1.40 -7.67
N VAL A 53 -1.47 -2.33 -7.05
CA VAL A 53 -1.70 -2.44 -5.60
C VAL A 53 -1.54 -3.91 -5.19
N PRO A 54 -1.34 -4.23 -3.89
CA PRO A 54 -1.29 -5.62 -3.44
C PRO A 54 -2.56 -6.39 -3.80
N ASP A 55 -2.40 -7.64 -4.24
CA ASP A 55 -3.57 -8.49 -4.46
C ASP A 55 -4.30 -8.76 -3.14
N PHE A 56 -5.62 -8.78 -3.22
CA PHE A 56 -6.52 -8.97 -2.08
C PHE A 56 -7.09 -10.39 -2.10
N TYR A 57 -6.83 -11.16 -1.04
CA TYR A 57 -7.23 -12.56 -0.94
C TYR A 57 -8.52 -12.78 -0.14
N GLY A 58 -8.92 -11.81 0.67
CA GLY A 58 -10.19 -11.86 1.39
C GLY A 58 -10.16 -11.18 2.76
N VAL A 59 -11.30 -11.25 3.43
CA VAL A 59 -11.54 -10.71 4.77
C VAL A 59 -11.67 -11.85 5.76
N ILE A 60 -11.17 -11.63 6.97
CA ILE A 60 -11.41 -12.45 8.14
C ILE A 60 -12.17 -11.58 9.13
N ASP A 61 -13.46 -11.89 9.30
CA ASP A 61 -14.32 -11.15 10.20
C ASP A 61 -14.26 -11.68 11.63
N GLN A 62 -14.42 -10.79 12.60
CA GLN A 62 -14.62 -11.14 14.02
C GLN A 62 -13.51 -12.06 14.56
N LEU A 63 -12.23 -11.78 14.27
CA LEU A 63 -11.10 -12.54 14.82
C LEU A 63 -11.17 -12.59 16.34
N ASP A 64 -11.11 -13.79 16.89
CA ASP A 64 -11.04 -13.97 18.34
C ASP A 64 -9.58 -13.82 18.82
N PRO A 65 -9.23 -12.70 19.50
CA PRO A 65 -7.86 -12.50 19.95
C PRO A 65 -7.34 -13.58 20.89
N MET A 66 -8.21 -14.28 21.61
CA MET A 66 -7.82 -15.38 22.51
C MET A 66 -7.24 -16.58 21.76
N GLN A 67 -7.70 -16.85 20.55
CA GLN A 67 -7.23 -17.99 19.74
C GLN A 67 -5.86 -17.72 19.10
N TRP A 68 -5.43 -16.46 19.06
CA TRP A 68 -4.23 -16.04 18.33
C TRP A 68 -3.18 -15.39 19.25
N GLN A 69 -3.05 -15.93 20.46
CA GLN A 69 -2.04 -15.48 21.39
C GLN A 69 -0.64 -15.99 21.00
N PRO A 70 0.43 -15.19 21.21
CA PRO A 70 0.46 -13.83 21.77
C PRO A 70 0.22 -12.72 20.73
N HIS A 71 -0.01 -13.04 19.46
CA HIS A 71 0.00 -12.10 18.33
C HIS A 71 -1.06 -11.00 18.43
N LEU A 72 -2.24 -11.32 18.96
CA LEU A 72 -3.36 -10.39 19.08
C LEU A 72 -3.60 -9.91 20.52
N ASN A 73 -2.59 -9.95 21.39
CA ASN A 73 -2.70 -9.52 22.81
C ASN A 73 -3.28 -8.13 22.98
N LYS A 74 -2.92 -7.18 22.15
CA LYS A 74 -3.35 -5.78 22.25
C LYS A 74 -4.85 -5.60 21.99
N PHE A 75 -5.47 -6.52 21.25
CA PHE A 75 -6.90 -6.48 20.93
C PHE A 75 -7.79 -7.18 21.97
N LEU A 76 -7.21 -7.79 23.03
CA LEU A 76 -7.97 -8.51 24.06
C LEU A 76 -8.96 -7.63 24.84
N LYS A 77 -8.66 -6.32 24.96
CA LYS A 77 -9.48 -5.36 25.70
C LYS A 77 -10.39 -4.53 24.81
N ASP A 78 -10.37 -4.76 23.52
CA ASP A 78 -11.20 -4.02 22.58
C ASP A 78 -12.67 -4.43 22.74
N LYS A 79 -13.56 -3.44 22.67
CA LYS A 79 -15.00 -3.65 22.79
C LYS A 79 -15.55 -4.58 21.67
N HIS A 80 -14.92 -4.53 20.50
CA HIS A 80 -15.30 -5.32 19.34
C HIS A 80 -14.13 -6.16 18.87
N ARG A 81 -14.41 -7.37 18.40
CA ARG A 81 -13.40 -8.22 17.78
C ARG A 81 -12.86 -7.55 16.52
N PRO A 82 -11.54 -7.60 16.27
CA PRO A 82 -10.96 -7.03 15.08
C PRO A 82 -11.34 -7.83 13.83
N ASN A 83 -11.44 -7.13 12.70
CA ASN A 83 -11.49 -7.75 11.38
C ASN A 83 -10.11 -7.64 10.74
N ALA A 84 -9.78 -8.53 9.82
CA ALA A 84 -8.54 -8.46 9.07
C ALA A 84 -8.75 -8.71 7.59
N ILE A 85 -7.85 -8.19 6.77
CA ILE A 85 -7.74 -8.52 5.35
C ILE A 85 -6.47 -9.32 5.11
N LEU A 86 -6.51 -10.18 4.11
CA LEU A 86 -5.36 -10.92 3.61
C LEU A 86 -4.92 -10.33 2.29
N LEU A 87 -3.66 -9.95 2.21
CA LEU A 87 -3.04 -9.31 1.06
C LEU A 87 -1.83 -10.09 0.56
N GLU A 88 -1.47 -9.82 -0.69
CA GLU A 88 -0.22 -10.28 -1.28
C GLU A 88 0.97 -9.83 -0.43
N PHE A 89 1.89 -10.75 -0.19
CA PHE A 89 3.16 -10.46 0.47
C PHE A 89 4.25 -10.26 -0.58
N PHE A 90 4.94 -9.13 -0.49
CA PHE A 90 6.09 -8.82 -1.33
C PHE A 90 7.39 -8.95 -0.53
N PRO A 91 8.32 -9.80 -0.95
CA PRO A 91 9.69 -9.72 -0.44
C PRO A 91 10.38 -8.48 -1.01
N HIS A 92 11.31 -7.92 -0.23
CA HIS A 92 12.28 -6.90 -0.66
C HIS A 92 11.70 -5.60 -1.24
N LEU A 93 10.45 -5.21 -0.87
CA LEU A 93 9.93 -3.90 -1.22
C LEU A 93 10.83 -2.79 -0.70
N LYS A 94 11.12 -1.83 -1.56
CA LYS A 94 11.80 -0.58 -1.21
C LYS A 94 10.84 0.59 -1.37
N GLN A 95 10.92 1.54 -0.46
CA GLN A 95 10.21 2.80 -0.59
C GLN A 95 10.75 3.60 -1.78
N ILE A 96 9.88 4.37 -2.45
CA ILE A 96 10.35 5.35 -3.45
C ILE A 96 11.28 6.39 -2.78
N GLY A 97 12.41 6.66 -3.41
CA GLY A 97 13.44 7.56 -2.89
C GLY A 97 14.58 7.70 -3.87
N LEU A 98 15.68 8.34 -3.47
CA LEU A 98 16.81 8.65 -4.36
C LEU A 98 17.39 7.43 -5.08
N GLU A 99 17.48 6.28 -4.38
CA GLU A 99 18.04 5.05 -4.95
C GLU A 99 17.08 4.29 -5.86
N THR A 100 15.79 4.55 -5.74
CA THR A 100 14.74 3.82 -6.45
C THR A 100 13.99 4.67 -7.45
N TYR A 101 14.28 5.97 -7.51
CA TYR A 101 13.65 6.89 -8.47
C TYR A 101 14.18 6.65 -9.89
N THR A 102 13.25 6.55 -10.83
CA THR A 102 13.46 6.74 -12.28
C THR A 102 12.28 7.51 -12.85
N GLU A 103 12.47 8.18 -14.00
CA GLU A 103 11.39 8.91 -14.68
C GLU A 103 10.24 7.98 -15.07
N ASP A 104 10.54 6.76 -15.55
CA ASP A 104 9.53 5.77 -15.91
C ASP A 104 8.69 5.32 -14.70
N ARG A 105 9.33 5.11 -13.55
CA ARG A 105 8.63 4.78 -12.31
C ARG A 105 7.77 5.94 -11.81
N ALA A 106 8.27 7.17 -11.93
CA ALA A 106 7.50 8.36 -11.57
C ALA A 106 6.25 8.50 -12.45
N ALA A 107 6.39 8.35 -13.78
CA ALA A 107 5.25 8.35 -14.69
C ALA A 107 4.24 7.24 -14.39
N ALA A 108 4.72 6.02 -14.10
CA ALA A 108 3.87 4.90 -13.72
C ALA A 108 3.11 5.19 -12.40
N LEU A 109 3.76 5.75 -11.39
CA LEU A 109 3.14 6.09 -10.10
C LEU A 109 2.05 7.15 -10.23
N LEU A 110 2.25 8.18 -11.07
CA LEU A 110 1.22 9.18 -11.39
C LEU A 110 0.03 8.54 -12.13
N SER A 111 0.29 7.63 -13.06
CA SER A 111 -0.79 6.89 -13.74
C SER A 111 -1.56 6.00 -12.75
N ILE A 112 -0.89 5.36 -11.81
CA ILE A 112 -1.53 4.50 -10.81
C ILE A 112 -2.45 5.29 -9.89
N ILE A 113 -2.03 6.46 -9.37
CA ILE A 113 -2.89 7.25 -8.49
C ILE A 113 -4.17 7.71 -9.22
N GLN A 114 -4.07 8.06 -10.50
CA GLN A 114 -5.23 8.38 -11.33
C GLN A 114 -6.20 7.20 -11.45
N GLN A 115 -5.68 5.99 -11.71
CA GLN A 115 -6.51 4.76 -11.77
C GLN A 115 -7.19 4.45 -10.43
N ILE A 116 -6.53 4.73 -9.31
CA ILE A 116 -7.11 4.60 -7.97
C ILE A 116 -8.28 5.58 -7.81
N HIS A 117 -8.12 6.83 -8.27
CA HIS A 117 -9.19 7.84 -8.27
C HIS A 117 -10.36 7.46 -9.19
N GLU A 118 -10.09 6.95 -10.39
CA GLU A 118 -11.11 6.44 -11.32
C GLU A 118 -11.91 5.26 -10.73
N ALA A 119 -11.30 4.48 -9.83
CA ALA A 119 -11.98 3.45 -9.07
C ALA A 119 -12.87 4.03 -7.93
N GLY A 120 -12.96 5.35 -7.79
CA GLY A 120 -13.70 6.03 -6.72
C GLY A 120 -13.03 5.90 -5.36
N ILE A 121 -11.71 5.88 -5.31
CA ILE A 121 -10.92 5.78 -4.07
C ILE A 121 -9.96 6.95 -4.01
N CYS A 122 -10.01 7.74 -2.94
CA CYS A 122 -8.98 8.69 -2.57
C CYS A 122 -8.04 8.02 -1.57
N HIS A 123 -6.73 8.03 -1.82
CA HIS A 123 -5.76 7.40 -0.92
C HIS A 123 -5.63 8.14 0.42
N CYS A 124 -5.69 9.47 0.38
CA CYS A 124 -5.62 10.38 1.52
C CYS A 124 -4.33 10.26 2.37
N ASP A 125 -3.29 9.62 1.87
CA ASP A 125 -1.99 9.49 2.53
C ASP A 125 -0.85 9.27 1.50
N PRO A 126 -0.68 10.15 0.48
CA PRO A 126 0.25 9.99 -0.64
C PRO A 126 1.70 10.31 -0.24
N TYR A 127 2.19 9.66 0.80
CA TYR A 127 3.56 9.82 1.27
C TYR A 127 4.49 8.71 0.74
N PRO A 128 5.81 8.98 0.65
CA PRO A 128 6.80 8.01 0.16
C PRO A 128 6.71 6.63 0.83
N ARG A 129 6.35 6.58 2.12
CA ARG A 129 6.20 5.32 2.88
C ARG A 129 5.13 4.38 2.32
N ASN A 130 4.20 4.90 1.52
CA ASN A 130 3.08 4.16 0.91
C ASN A 130 3.29 3.92 -0.59
N ILE A 131 4.42 4.37 -1.14
CA ILE A 131 4.80 4.24 -2.55
C ILE A 131 6.00 3.32 -2.62
N MET A 132 5.82 2.14 -3.20
CA MET A 132 6.80 1.07 -3.16
C MET A 132 7.30 0.69 -4.55
N VAL A 133 8.55 0.24 -4.57
CA VAL A 133 9.22 -0.34 -5.73
C VAL A 133 9.63 -1.76 -5.36
N GLN A 134 9.38 -2.71 -6.23
CA GLN A 134 9.94 -4.06 -6.18
C GLN A 134 11.08 -4.16 -7.20
N PRO A 135 12.35 -4.03 -6.79
CA PRO A 135 13.48 -3.89 -7.74
C PRO A 135 13.65 -5.07 -8.69
N GLU A 136 13.31 -6.29 -8.23
CA GLU A 136 13.50 -7.52 -9.00
C GLU A 136 12.62 -7.61 -10.24
N THR A 137 11.44 -6.96 -10.19
CA THR A 137 10.44 -7.00 -11.27
C THR A 137 10.19 -5.63 -11.88
N ASP A 138 10.85 -4.60 -11.38
CA ASP A 138 10.64 -3.18 -11.70
C ASP A 138 9.19 -2.69 -11.44
N ARG A 139 8.43 -3.44 -10.64
CA ARG A 139 7.05 -3.13 -10.29
C ARG A 139 6.99 -1.97 -9.31
N VAL A 140 6.13 -1.00 -9.58
CA VAL A 140 5.77 0.08 -8.66
C VAL A 140 4.34 -0.10 -8.19
N LEU A 141 4.07 0.19 -6.93
CA LEU A 141 2.75 -0.03 -6.35
C LEU A 141 2.46 0.91 -5.17
N TRP A 142 1.18 1.12 -4.95
CA TRP A 142 0.66 1.82 -3.78
C TRP A 142 0.21 0.83 -2.71
N ILE A 143 0.50 1.14 -1.45
CA ILE A 143 0.14 0.32 -0.30
C ILE A 143 -0.48 1.20 0.79
N ASP A 144 -1.04 0.55 1.83
CA ASP A 144 -1.51 1.21 3.07
C ASP A 144 -2.74 2.13 2.87
N PHE A 145 -3.82 1.55 2.38
CA PHE A 145 -5.11 2.23 2.18
C PHE A 145 -5.93 2.41 3.48
N ASP A 146 -5.30 2.55 4.65
CA ASP A 146 -5.99 2.68 5.94
C ASP A 146 -6.74 4.00 6.07
N ARG A 147 -6.24 5.05 5.43
CA ARG A 147 -6.84 6.37 5.41
C ARG A 147 -7.72 6.62 4.20
N ALA A 148 -7.75 5.65 3.28
CA ALA A 148 -8.46 5.82 2.03
C ALA A 148 -9.97 6.05 2.25
N GLN A 149 -10.51 6.94 1.46
CA GLN A 149 -11.95 7.18 1.35
C GLN A 149 -12.46 6.52 0.08
N THR A 150 -13.52 5.74 0.23
CA THR A 150 -14.21 5.11 -0.91
C THR A 150 -15.53 5.80 -1.17
N VAL A 151 -15.78 6.17 -2.41
CA VAL A 151 -16.98 6.90 -2.82
C VAL A 151 -17.69 6.12 -3.91
N SER A 152 -19.02 5.94 -3.81
CA SER A 152 -19.78 5.35 -4.91
C SER A 152 -19.88 6.36 -6.05
N ASP A 153 -19.95 5.86 -7.29
CA ASP A 153 -20.01 6.69 -8.50
C ASP A 153 -21.20 7.67 -8.47
N GLU A 154 -22.29 7.28 -7.77
CA GLU A 154 -23.51 8.08 -7.61
C GLU A 154 -23.41 9.14 -6.49
N SER A 155 -22.42 9.05 -5.60
CA SER A 155 -22.26 9.91 -4.41
C SER A 155 -21.01 10.76 -4.43
N ILE A 156 -20.30 10.81 -5.56
CA ILE A 156 -19.11 11.67 -5.71
C ILE A 156 -19.52 13.14 -5.64
N THR A 157 -18.76 13.92 -4.88
CA THR A 157 -19.01 15.36 -4.67
C THR A 157 -17.76 16.17 -5.02
N ASP A 158 -17.90 17.50 -5.17
CA ASP A 158 -16.78 18.42 -5.39
C ASP A 158 -15.69 18.27 -4.33
N ARG A 159 -16.07 17.97 -3.09
CA ARG A 159 -15.13 17.71 -2.01
C ARG A 159 -14.28 16.46 -2.27
N HIS A 160 -14.87 15.40 -2.81
CA HIS A 160 -14.13 14.18 -3.15
C HIS A 160 -13.18 14.42 -4.32
N HIS A 161 -13.61 15.21 -5.32
CA HIS A 161 -12.73 15.63 -6.41
C HIS A 161 -11.55 16.43 -5.89
N SER A 162 -11.78 17.39 -5.00
CA SER A 162 -10.69 18.19 -4.37
C SER A 162 -9.69 17.29 -3.64
N TRP A 163 -10.14 16.28 -2.88
CA TRP A 163 -9.21 15.36 -2.21
C TRP A 163 -8.38 14.52 -3.19
N MET A 164 -8.99 14.09 -4.31
CA MET A 164 -8.26 13.35 -5.35
C MET A 164 -7.27 14.26 -6.09
N GLU A 165 -7.61 15.51 -6.31
CA GLU A 165 -6.69 16.53 -6.85
C GLU A 165 -5.52 16.78 -5.90
N ASP A 166 -5.77 16.92 -4.60
CA ASP A 166 -4.74 17.06 -3.57
C ASP A 166 -3.80 15.85 -3.52
N ASP A 167 -4.33 14.62 -3.56
CA ASP A 167 -3.54 13.38 -3.63
C ASP A 167 -2.62 13.38 -4.88
N THR A 168 -3.16 13.77 -6.03
CA THR A 168 -2.40 13.83 -7.29
C THR A 168 -1.32 14.89 -7.22
N LEU A 169 -1.65 16.10 -6.73
CA LEU A 169 -0.71 17.21 -6.60
C LEU A 169 0.45 16.85 -5.66
N MET A 170 0.14 16.33 -4.46
CA MET A 170 1.15 15.91 -3.49
C MET A 170 2.06 14.81 -4.05
N THR A 171 1.50 13.88 -4.85
CA THR A 171 2.29 12.85 -5.53
C THR A 171 3.23 13.46 -6.56
N ALA A 172 2.74 14.37 -7.39
CA ALA A 172 3.54 15.05 -8.41
C ALA A 172 4.67 15.87 -7.78
N GLU A 173 4.37 16.70 -6.78
CA GLU A 173 5.38 17.47 -6.05
C GLU A 173 6.47 16.61 -5.42
N LEU A 174 6.10 15.48 -4.83
CA LEU A 174 7.06 14.51 -4.29
C LEU A 174 7.99 13.98 -5.38
N LEU A 175 7.44 13.56 -6.53
CA LEU A 175 8.21 12.97 -7.62
C LEU A 175 9.10 14.01 -8.29
N ASP A 176 8.64 15.24 -8.48
CA ASP A 176 9.44 16.38 -8.99
C ASP A 176 10.59 16.70 -8.03
N PHE A 177 10.34 16.70 -6.73
CA PHE A 177 11.39 16.90 -5.74
C PHE A 177 12.44 15.80 -5.79
N LEU A 178 12.04 14.53 -5.93
CA LEU A 178 12.96 13.41 -6.11
C LEU A 178 13.78 13.54 -7.41
N ALA A 179 13.15 13.94 -8.52
CA ALA A 179 13.81 14.19 -9.79
C ALA A 179 14.92 15.26 -9.64
N PHE A 180 14.56 16.38 -9.00
CA PHE A 180 15.51 17.44 -8.70
C PHE A 180 16.69 16.94 -7.87
N LEU A 181 16.42 16.22 -6.77
CA LEU A 181 17.47 15.70 -5.89
C LEU A 181 18.40 14.69 -6.61
N VAL A 182 17.82 13.78 -7.41
CA VAL A 182 18.61 12.81 -8.19
C VAL A 182 19.52 13.54 -9.19
N SER A 183 18.98 14.54 -9.90
CA SER A 183 19.75 15.37 -10.84
C SER A 183 20.86 16.13 -10.12
N PHE A 184 20.55 16.75 -8.99
CA PHE A 184 21.53 17.44 -8.16
C PHE A 184 22.65 16.52 -7.67
N CYS A 185 22.31 15.35 -7.15
CA CYS A 185 23.29 14.35 -6.69
C CYS A 185 24.19 13.89 -7.84
N ARG A 186 23.63 13.63 -9.02
CA ARG A 186 24.43 13.26 -10.21
C ARG A 186 25.40 14.38 -10.62
N GLN A 187 24.95 15.63 -10.58
CA GLN A 187 25.76 16.76 -11.04
C GLN A 187 26.86 17.16 -10.05
N TYR A 188 26.60 17.14 -8.77
CA TYR A 188 27.47 17.74 -7.77
C TYR A 188 28.16 16.77 -6.81
N LEU A 189 27.57 15.60 -6.55
CA LEU A 189 28.07 14.65 -5.56
C LEU A 189 28.80 13.45 -6.17
N LEU A 190 28.53 13.10 -7.44
CA LEU A 190 29.26 12.03 -8.10
C LEU A 190 30.60 12.51 -8.67
N PRO A 191 31.66 11.70 -8.61
CA PRO A 191 32.90 11.92 -9.31
C PRO A 191 32.66 12.13 -10.82
N PRO A 192 33.49 12.95 -11.52
CA PRO A 192 33.27 13.30 -12.92
C PRO A 192 33.16 12.10 -13.88
N ASP A 193 33.86 11.01 -13.56
CA ASP A 193 33.88 9.74 -14.30
C ASP A 193 32.59 8.92 -14.18
N LEU A 194 31.72 9.22 -13.21
CA LEU A 194 30.44 8.53 -12.96
C LEU A 194 29.20 9.38 -13.32
N ARG A 195 29.39 10.61 -13.81
CA ARG A 195 28.28 11.55 -14.09
C ARG A 195 27.49 11.26 -15.36
N GLY A 196 27.95 10.35 -16.21
CA GLY A 196 27.40 10.08 -17.55
C GLY A 196 26.85 8.66 -17.78
N ARG A 197 26.53 7.91 -16.73
CA ARG A 197 25.92 6.56 -16.84
C ARG A 197 24.48 6.56 -16.40
#